data_f0a1f39f4c64f4e38b2556c3f579dc5f
#
_entry.id   f0a1f39f4c64f4e38b2556c3f579dc5f
#
_cell.length_a   1.000
_cell.length_b   1.000
_cell.length_c   1.000
_cell.angle_alpha   90.00
_cell.angle_beta   90.00
_cell.angle_gamma   90.00
#
_symmetry.space_group_name_H-M   'P 1'
#
loop_
_entity.id
_entity.type
_entity.pdbx_description
1 polymer ?
#
loop_
_entity_poly.entity_id
_entity_poly.type
_entity_poly.pdbx_seq_one_letter_code
_entity_poly.pdbx_strand_id
1 'polypeptide(L)'
;MFGQQPQQQYGYPQQGYPQQQAYSQQQYGGYQPAPMAPKMSAEQMLNQIDSQSGKSAFTKDSMPGTRVTGIIENVTANQVRDFQTKQPAFWNDGSPRLQVLVTIDTGIIDPNVEDDDGRRTVYIKGWGVQRRAWLQALRNAGLKKAGEVKPGDRFTATFTGYGPQGNLPQ
;
A
#
# COMPACT_ATOMS: atom_id res chain seq x y z
N MET A 1 -34.03 48.44 -70.17
CA MET A 1 -34.61 47.12 -69.87
C MET A 1 -33.53 46.30 -69.19
N PHE A 2 -33.89 45.55 -68.22
CA PHE A 2 -33.17 44.67 -67.31
C PHE A 2 -32.69 45.33 -66.02
N GLY A 3 -33.49 45.06 -65.00
CA GLY A 3 -33.32 45.49 -63.64
C GLY A 3 -32.23 44.70 -62.94
N GLN A 4 -31.46 45.41 -62.15
CA GLN A 4 -30.54 44.83 -61.21
C GLN A 4 -31.31 44.51 -59.88
N GLN A 5 -31.26 43.27 -59.50
CA GLN A 5 -31.75 42.83 -58.19
C GLN A 5 -30.72 43.20 -57.09
N PRO A 6 -31.15 43.75 -55.93
CA PRO A 6 -30.25 43.95 -54.82
C PRO A 6 -30.02 42.66 -54.07
N GLN A 7 -28.76 42.33 -53.82
CA GLN A 7 -28.35 41.24 -52.96
C GLN A 7 -28.70 41.59 -51.48
N GLN A 8 -29.52 40.76 -50.90
CA GLN A 8 -29.79 40.82 -49.45
C GLN A 8 -28.62 40.23 -48.69
N GLN A 9 -27.96 41.07 -47.95
CA GLN A 9 -26.92 40.73 -47.01
C GLN A 9 -27.58 40.27 -45.72
N TYR A 10 -27.53 38.96 -45.47
CA TYR A 10 -27.95 38.39 -44.18
C TYR A 10 -26.92 38.70 -43.10
N GLY A 11 -27.19 39.70 -42.26
CA GLY A 11 -26.46 39.96 -41.02
C GLY A 11 -26.95 39.01 -39.92
N TYR A 12 -26.03 38.21 -39.37
CA TYR A 12 -26.32 37.43 -38.20
C TYR A 12 -26.39 38.36 -36.97
N PRO A 13 -27.40 38.29 -36.12
CA PRO A 13 -27.43 39.04 -34.87
C PRO A 13 -26.44 38.40 -33.90
N GLN A 14 -25.45 39.16 -33.45
CA GLN A 14 -24.64 38.84 -32.28
C GLN A 14 -25.51 38.84 -31.02
N GLN A 15 -25.85 37.65 -30.54
CA GLN A 15 -26.48 37.52 -29.22
C GLN A 15 -25.41 37.77 -28.14
N GLY A 16 -25.53 38.90 -27.46
CA GLY A 16 -24.79 39.22 -26.24
C GLY A 16 -25.18 38.24 -25.17
N TYR A 17 -24.16 37.63 -24.56
CA TYR A 17 -24.35 36.81 -23.33
C TYR A 17 -24.78 37.70 -22.18
N PRO A 18 -25.86 37.36 -21.46
CA PRO A 18 -26.20 38.10 -20.24
C PRO A 18 -25.16 37.76 -19.15
N GLN A 19 -24.62 38.83 -18.55
CA GLN A 19 -23.84 38.75 -17.32
C GLN A 19 -24.67 38.01 -16.26
N GLN A 20 -24.19 36.84 -15.85
CA GLN A 20 -24.79 36.14 -14.73
C GLN A 20 -24.52 36.92 -13.43
N GLN A 21 -25.60 37.39 -12.86
CA GLN A 21 -25.62 37.91 -11.50
C GLN A 21 -25.15 36.81 -10.55
N ALA A 22 -24.29 37.23 -9.62
CA ALA A 22 -23.81 36.40 -8.52
C ALA A 22 -24.99 35.96 -7.66
N TYR A 23 -25.34 34.67 -7.75
CA TYR A 23 -26.19 34.04 -6.76
C TYR A 23 -25.35 33.78 -5.51
N SER A 24 -25.75 34.41 -4.41
CA SER A 24 -25.26 34.10 -3.07
C SER A 24 -25.44 32.60 -2.80
N GLN A 25 -24.30 31.89 -2.64
CA GLN A 25 -24.26 30.51 -2.23
C GLN A 25 -24.85 30.36 -0.84
N GLN A 26 -26.04 29.80 -0.76
CA GLN A 26 -26.51 29.16 0.47
C GLN A 26 -25.61 27.95 0.73
N GLN A 27 -25.01 27.96 1.91
CA GLN A 27 -24.13 26.99 2.49
C GLN A 27 -24.87 25.66 2.68
N TYR A 28 -24.83 24.78 1.67
CA TYR A 28 -25.15 23.37 1.82
C TYR A 28 -23.87 22.62 2.16
N GLY A 29 -23.96 21.78 3.22
CA GLY A 29 -22.88 21.08 3.88
C GLY A 29 -21.80 20.51 2.94
N GLY A 30 -20.56 20.92 3.20
CA GLY A 30 -19.41 20.62 2.37
C GLY A 30 -19.13 19.13 2.28
N TYR A 31 -19.34 18.54 1.10
CA TYR A 31 -18.55 17.41 0.66
C TYR A 31 -17.13 17.91 0.43
N GLN A 32 -16.24 17.71 1.41
CA GLN A 32 -14.83 17.79 1.13
C GLN A 32 -14.50 16.66 0.17
N PRO A 33 -13.98 16.94 -1.04
CA PRO A 33 -13.47 15.87 -1.90
C PRO A 33 -12.40 15.13 -1.10
N ALA A 34 -12.52 13.81 -1.03
CA ALA A 34 -11.48 12.98 -0.45
C ALA A 34 -10.13 13.36 -1.08
N PRO A 35 -9.05 13.51 -0.29
CA PRO A 35 -7.75 13.83 -0.85
C PRO A 35 -7.44 12.81 -1.94
N MET A 36 -7.23 13.29 -3.17
CA MET A 36 -6.83 12.43 -4.29
C MET A 36 -5.53 11.75 -3.88
N ALA A 37 -5.54 10.42 -3.86
CA ALA A 37 -4.32 9.65 -3.70
C ALA A 37 -3.30 10.14 -4.74
N PRO A 38 -2.04 10.38 -4.35
CA PRO A 38 -1.02 10.83 -5.29
C PRO A 38 -0.97 9.87 -6.47
N LYS A 39 -1.01 10.39 -7.69
CA LYS A 39 -0.90 9.59 -8.92
C LYS A 39 0.47 8.94 -8.91
N MET A 40 0.51 7.63 -8.74
CA MET A 40 1.75 6.87 -8.85
C MET A 40 2.24 6.86 -10.28
N SER A 41 3.56 6.93 -10.48
CA SER A 41 4.18 6.74 -11.80
C SER A 41 4.01 5.28 -12.25
N ALA A 42 4.13 5.03 -13.56
CA ALA A 42 4.09 3.66 -14.10
C ALA A 42 5.16 2.78 -13.46
N GLU A 43 6.35 3.31 -13.21
CA GLU A 43 7.43 2.62 -12.52
C GLU A 43 7.06 2.27 -11.07
N GLN A 44 6.43 3.18 -10.34
CA GLN A 44 5.94 2.90 -8.99
C GLN A 44 4.84 1.82 -8.99
N MET A 45 3.97 1.81 -10.01
CA MET A 45 2.95 0.77 -10.15
C MET A 45 3.57 -0.60 -10.46
N LEU A 46 4.56 -0.66 -11.35
CA LEU A 46 5.29 -1.89 -11.67
C LEU A 46 6.03 -2.42 -10.45
N ASN A 47 6.78 -1.57 -9.75
CA ASN A 47 7.46 -1.94 -8.51
C ASN A 47 6.48 -2.42 -7.43
N GLN A 48 5.26 -1.88 -7.41
CA GLN A 48 4.22 -2.32 -6.48
C GLN A 48 3.68 -3.71 -6.85
N ILE A 49 3.54 -4.02 -8.14
CA ILE A 49 3.15 -5.35 -8.62
C ILE A 49 4.22 -6.36 -8.21
N ASP A 50 5.49 -6.08 -8.48
CA ASP A 50 6.62 -6.94 -8.10
C ASP A 50 6.71 -7.14 -6.58
N SER A 51 6.41 -6.11 -5.78
CA SER A 51 6.43 -6.21 -4.32
C SER A 51 5.22 -6.94 -3.72
N GLN A 52 4.12 -7.09 -4.49
CA GLN A 52 2.91 -7.79 -4.04
C GLN A 52 2.95 -9.30 -4.28
N SER A 53 3.90 -9.78 -5.07
CA SER A 53 3.96 -11.20 -5.49
C SER A 53 4.42 -12.16 -4.40
N GLY A 54 4.99 -11.69 -3.32
CA GLY A 54 5.47 -12.55 -2.23
C GLY A 54 4.33 -13.17 -1.40
N LYS A 55 4.19 -14.48 -1.46
CA LYS A 55 3.29 -15.23 -0.57
C LYS A 55 3.72 -15.07 0.88
N SER A 56 2.78 -15.17 1.84
CA SER A 56 3.12 -15.10 3.26
C SER A 56 4.12 -16.21 3.63
N ALA A 57 5.18 -15.86 4.34
CA ALA A 57 6.18 -16.81 4.83
C ALA A 57 5.61 -17.81 5.83
N PHE A 58 4.58 -17.39 6.58
CA PHE A 58 3.90 -18.24 7.55
C PHE A 58 2.40 -18.23 7.29
N THR A 59 1.79 -19.41 7.30
CA THR A 59 0.36 -19.65 7.09
C THR A 59 -0.29 -20.05 8.42
N LYS A 60 -1.61 -20.24 8.39
CA LYS A 60 -2.36 -20.76 9.54
C LYS A 60 -1.89 -22.16 9.97
N ASP A 61 -1.29 -22.91 9.06
CA ASP A 61 -0.82 -24.28 9.28
C ASP A 61 0.66 -24.34 9.70
N SER A 62 1.33 -23.18 9.80
CA SER A 62 2.71 -23.12 10.29
C SER A 62 2.81 -23.57 11.75
N MET A 63 3.75 -24.48 12.02
CA MET A 63 4.00 -24.95 13.39
C MET A 63 5.07 -24.10 14.09
N PRO A 64 5.02 -23.97 15.43
CA PRO A 64 6.12 -23.38 16.17
C PRO A 64 7.46 -24.06 15.83
N GLY A 65 8.48 -23.24 15.59
CA GLY A 65 9.79 -23.69 15.11
C GLY A 65 9.94 -23.67 13.59
N THR A 66 8.86 -23.51 12.80
CA THR A 66 8.96 -23.32 11.36
C THR A 66 9.86 -22.13 11.04
N ARG A 67 10.84 -22.35 10.18
CA ARG A 67 11.85 -21.36 9.82
C ARG A 67 11.83 -21.09 8.34
N VAL A 68 11.91 -19.82 7.98
CA VAL A 68 12.08 -19.35 6.59
C VAL A 68 13.35 -18.52 6.52
N THR A 69 14.19 -18.80 5.54
CA THR A 69 15.46 -18.09 5.30
C THR A 69 15.54 -17.73 3.83
N GLY A 70 16.01 -16.53 3.53
CA GLY A 70 16.20 -16.06 2.15
C GLY A 70 17.04 -14.80 2.09
N ILE A 71 17.21 -14.31 0.87
CA ILE A 71 17.85 -13.04 0.58
C ILE A 71 16.78 -11.96 0.52
N ILE A 72 16.99 -10.86 1.20
CA ILE A 72 16.06 -9.72 1.20
C ILE A 72 16.04 -9.12 -0.21
N GLU A 73 14.87 -9.00 -0.78
CA GLU A 73 14.62 -8.24 -2.00
C GLU A 73 14.05 -6.86 -1.68
N ASN A 74 13.16 -6.79 -0.69
CA ASN A 74 12.51 -5.55 -0.33
C ASN A 74 12.15 -5.48 1.16
N VAL A 75 12.23 -4.27 1.72
CA VAL A 75 11.73 -3.97 3.07
C VAL A 75 10.86 -2.73 3.00
N THR A 76 9.61 -2.90 3.36
CA THR A 76 8.63 -1.80 3.40
C THR A 76 7.93 -1.73 4.75
N ALA A 77 7.24 -0.64 4.99
CA ALA A 77 6.35 -0.50 6.14
C ALA A 77 4.98 -0.03 5.67
N ASN A 78 3.93 -0.61 6.23
CA ASN A 78 2.58 -0.17 5.96
C ASN A 78 1.75 -0.09 7.24
N GLN A 79 0.58 0.54 7.14
CA GLN A 79 -0.39 0.55 8.21
C GLN A 79 -1.19 -0.74 8.21
N VAL A 80 -1.28 -1.37 9.39
CA VAL A 80 -2.12 -2.55 9.58
C VAL A 80 -3.58 -2.20 9.35
N ARG A 81 -4.31 -3.10 8.71
CA ARG A 81 -5.76 -3.00 8.56
C ARG A 81 -6.45 -3.96 9.51
N ASP A 82 -7.57 -3.54 10.06
CA ASP A 82 -8.45 -4.42 10.82
C ASP A 82 -8.96 -5.56 9.93
N PHE A 83 -8.93 -6.78 10.44
CA PHE A 83 -9.27 -7.96 9.65
C PHE A 83 -10.73 -7.98 9.21
N GLN A 84 -11.65 -7.53 10.06
CA GLN A 84 -13.09 -7.57 9.81
C GLN A 84 -13.55 -6.38 8.97
N THR A 85 -13.17 -5.17 9.40
CA THR A 85 -13.64 -3.93 8.78
C THR A 85 -12.82 -3.49 7.58
N LYS A 86 -11.60 -4.06 7.41
CA LYS A 86 -10.60 -3.65 6.40
C LYS A 86 -10.14 -2.19 6.53
N GLN A 87 -10.57 -1.49 7.57
CA GLN A 87 -10.18 -0.10 7.84
C GLN A 87 -8.76 -0.04 8.41
N PRO A 88 -8.04 1.07 8.20
CA PRO A 88 -6.75 1.30 8.83
C PRO A 88 -6.86 1.23 10.36
N ALA A 89 -5.94 0.50 11.00
CA ALA A 89 -5.93 0.33 12.45
C ALA A 89 -5.11 1.43 13.14
N PHE A 90 -5.64 1.95 14.24
CA PHE A 90 -5.02 2.98 15.06
C PHE A 90 -4.91 2.53 16.51
N TRP A 91 -4.00 3.15 17.25
CA TRP A 91 -3.97 3.10 18.69
C TRP A 91 -5.02 4.05 19.29
N ASN A 92 -5.26 3.93 20.60
CA ASN A 92 -6.22 4.79 21.31
C ASN A 92 -5.82 6.28 21.29
N ASP A 93 -4.53 6.59 21.10
CA ASP A 93 -4.00 7.93 20.96
C ASP A 93 -4.11 8.51 19.54
N GLY A 94 -4.73 7.76 18.61
CA GLY A 94 -4.88 8.14 17.21
C GLY A 94 -3.66 7.87 16.33
N SER A 95 -2.56 7.36 16.88
CA SER A 95 -1.39 6.99 16.08
C SER A 95 -1.63 5.71 15.26
N PRO A 96 -1.08 5.59 14.03
CA PRO A 96 -1.28 4.42 13.18
C PRO A 96 -0.57 3.20 13.74
N ARG A 97 -1.20 2.02 13.65
CA ARG A 97 -0.54 0.74 13.88
C ARG A 97 0.25 0.34 12.65
N LEU A 98 1.56 0.28 12.77
CA LEU A 98 2.46 -0.02 11.65
C LEU A 98 3.01 -1.43 11.74
N GLN A 99 3.32 -2.01 10.58
CA GLN A 99 4.07 -3.26 10.45
C GLN A 99 5.16 -3.13 9.41
N VAL A 100 6.22 -3.92 9.58
CA VAL A 100 7.30 -4.06 8.60
C VAL A 100 7.01 -5.30 7.76
N LEU A 101 7.19 -5.19 6.46
CA LEU A 101 7.13 -6.27 5.49
C LEU A 101 8.53 -6.52 4.96
N VAL A 102 9.01 -7.73 5.14
CA VAL A 102 10.30 -8.17 4.60
C VAL A 102 10.02 -9.22 3.53
N THR A 103 10.24 -8.87 2.28
CA THR A 103 10.14 -9.80 1.15
C THR A 103 11.50 -10.42 0.90
N ILE A 104 11.55 -11.74 0.92
CA ILE A 104 12.77 -12.52 0.73
C ILE A 104 12.59 -13.50 -0.42
N ASP A 105 13.64 -13.67 -1.20
CA ASP A 105 13.78 -14.81 -2.11
C ASP A 105 14.37 -15.99 -1.32
N THR A 106 13.61 -17.08 -1.21
CA THR A 106 14.05 -18.29 -0.53
C THR A 106 14.79 -19.24 -1.45
N GLY A 107 14.71 -19.06 -2.77
CA GLY A 107 15.18 -19.99 -3.78
C GLY A 107 14.41 -21.32 -3.81
N ILE A 108 13.30 -21.44 -3.07
CA ILE A 108 12.51 -22.66 -2.95
C ILE A 108 11.12 -22.40 -3.53
N ILE A 109 10.85 -23.07 -4.66
CA ILE A 109 9.55 -23.05 -5.35
C ILE A 109 8.74 -24.25 -4.89
N ASP A 110 7.48 -24.06 -4.48
CA ASP A 110 6.56 -25.14 -4.19
C ASP A 110 5.80 -25.51 -5.48
N PRO A 111 6.05 -26.71 -6.06
CA PRO A 111 5.42 -27.11 -7.30
C PRO A 111 3.91 -27.37 -7.19
N ASN A 112 3.37 -27.45 -5.97
CA ASN A 112 1.94 -27.65 -5.72
C ASN A 112 1.17 -26.32 -5.65
N VAL A 113 1.87 -25.20 -5.74
CA VAL A 113 1.29 -23.86 -5.65
C VAL A 113 1.47 -23.16 -6.97
N GLU A 114 0.34 -22.85 -7.62
CA GLU A 114 0.31 -22.12 -8.89
C GLU A 114 1.05 -20.78 -8.75
N ASP A 115 1.89 -20.47 -9.73
CA ASP A 115 2.70 -19.24 -9.79
C ASP A 115 3.58 -18.98 -8.55
N ASP A 116 4.09 -20.04 -7.92
CA ASP A 116 5.06 -19.88 -6.85
C ASP A 116 6.43 -19.50 -7.42
N ASP A 117 6.88 -18.30 -7.08
CA ASP A 117 8.14 -17.72 -7.50
C ASP A 117 9.28 -17.89 -6.46
N GLY A 118 9.03 -18.61 -5.37
CA GLY A 118 9.97 -18.77 -4.26
C GLY A 118 10.07 -17.57 -3.32
N ARG A 119 9.39 -16.49 -3.63
CA ARG A 119 9.33 -15.29 -2.76
C ARG A 119 8.41 -15.51 -1.58
N ARG A 120 8.82 -14.99 -0.44
CA ARG A 120 8.02 -15.04 0.81
C ARG A 120 8.06 -13.70 1.50
N THR A 121 6.92 -13.26 2.00
CA THR A 121 6.82 -12.02 2.80
C THR A 121 6.61 -12.36 4.26
N VAL A 122 7.49 -11.82 5.10
CA VAL A 122 7.39 -11.88 6.57
C VAL A 122 6.77 -10.58 7.07
N TYR A 123 5.63 -10.70 7.76
CA TYR A 123 4.92 -9.57 8.36
C TYR A 123 5.31 -9.43 9.82
N ILE A 124 5.92 -8.32 10.18
CA ILE A 124 6.44 -8.04 11.52
C ILE A 124 5.67 -6.87 12.11
N LYS A 125 4.84 -7.12 13.11
CA LYS A 125 4.11 -6.06 13.83
C LYS A 125 5.08 -5.06 14.45
N GLY A 126 4.79 -3.76 14.32
CA GLY A 126 5.56 -2.69 14.92
C GLY A 126 5.41 -2.59 16.45
N TRP A 127 4.92 -3.64 17.12
CA TRP A 127 4.70 -3.70 18.57
C TRP A 127 4.89 -5.11 19.13
N GLY A 128 4.90 -5.19 20.45
CA GLY A 128 4.94 -6.46 21.19
C GLY A 128 6.22 -7.27 20.97
N VAL A 129 6.08 -8.58 20.95
CA VAL A 129 7.20 -9.54 20.87
C VAL A 129 7.90 -9.44 19.53
N GLN A 130 7.15 -9.31 18.44
CA GLN A 130 7.70 -9.23 17.07
C GLN A 130 8.58 -7.98 16.90
N ARG A 131 8.13 -6.82 17.39
CA ARG A 131 8.98 -5.61 17.38
C ARG A 131 10.27 -5.81 18.18
N ARG A 132 10.20 -6.44 19.35
CA ARG A 132 11.40 -6.71 20.15
C ARG A 132 12.37 -7.63 19.44
N ALA A 133 11.87 -8.70 18.82
CA ALA A 133 12.67 -9.63 18.03
C ALA A 133 13.33 -8.95 16.83
N TRP A 134 12.58 -8.13 16.11
CA TRP A 134 13.09 -7.33 14.99
C TRP A 134 14.22 -6.40 15.42
N LEU A 135 14.02 -5.61 16.48
CA LEU A 135 15.04 -4.71 17.01
C LEU A 135 16.28 -5.47 17.51
N GLN A 136 16.10 -6.68 18.07
CA GLN A 136 17.22 -7.52 18.47
C GLN A 136 17.99 -8.03 17.25
N ALA A 137 17.29 -8.46 16.20
CA ALA A 137 17.92 -8.90 14.95
C ALA A 137 18.75 -7.78 14.31
N LEU A 138 18.24 -6.55 14.26
CA LEU A 138 18.98 -5.39 13.79
C LEU A 138 20.28 -5.18 14.59
N ARG A 139 20.21 -5.20 15.93
CA ARG A 139 21.40 -5.06 16.80
C ARG A 139 22.41 -6.16 16.55
N ASN A 140 21.96 -7.40 16.43
CA ASN A 140 22.83 -8.55 16.15
C ASN A 140 23.55 -8.42 14.78
N ALA A 141 22.91 -7.79 13.81
CA ALA A 141 23.49 -7.47 12.51
C ALA A 141 24.35 -6.20 12.52
N GLY A 142 24.51 -5.51 13.67
CA GLY A 142 25.25 -4.26 13.77
C GLY A 142 24.53 -3.04 13.21
N LEU A 143 23.23 -3.17 12.92
CA LEU A 143 22.40 -2.10 12.35
C LEU A 143 21.75 -1.26 13.47
N LYS A 144 21.69 0.05 13.25
CA LYS A 144 21.10 1.01 14.22
C LYS A 144 19.63 1.30 13.94
N LYS A 145 19.22 1.19 12.67
CA LYS A 145 17.89 1.56 12.20
C LYS A 145 17.38 0.54 11.19
N ALA A 146 16.06 0.34 11.15
CA ALA A 146 15.40 -0.54 10.19
C ALA A 146 15.68 -0.14 8.72
N GLY A 147 15.83 1.16 8.44
CA GLY A 147 16.16 1.65 7.10
C GLY A 147 17.58 1.37 6.62
N GLU A 148 18.44 0.76 7.47
CA GLU A 148 19.78 0.31 7.09
C GLU A 148 19.78 -1.11 6.52
N VAL A 149 18.69 -1.86 6.66
CA VAL A 149 18.49 -3.17 6.03
C VAL A 149 18.38 -2.97 4.51
N LYS A 150 19.15 -3.76 3.76
CA LYS A 150 19.27 -3.59 2.31
C LYS A 150 18.84 -4.85 1.56
N PRO A 151 18.36 -4.70 0.32
CA PRO A 151 18.32 -5.82 -0.62
C PRO A 151 19.70 -6.47 -0.72
N GLY A 152 19.71 -7.82 -0.77
CA GLY A 152 20.94 -8.61 -0.74
C GLY A 152 21.35 -9.13 0.64
N ASP A 153 20.85 -8.54 1.74
CA ASP A 153 21.09 -9.06 3.08
C ASP A 153 20.39 -10.39 3.30
N ARG A 154 21.00 -11.26 4.12
CA ARG A 154 20.36 -12.54 4.50
C ARG A 154 19.44 -12.36 5.68
N PHE A 155 18.23 -12.87 5.58
CA PHE A 155 17.21 -12.80 6.61
C PHE A 155 16.68 -14.18 6.98
N THR A 156 16.44 -14.40 8.28
CA THR A 156 15.82 -15.61 8.79
C THR A 156 14.73 -15.22 9.78
N ALA A 157 13.55 -15.77 9.58
CA ALA A 157 12.43 -15.68 10.52
C ALA A 157 12.06 -17.07 11.03
N THR A 158 11.70 -17.14 12.32
CA THR A 158 11.20 -18.37 12.94
C THR A 158 9.82 -18.08 13.53
N PHE A 159 8.85 -18.90 13.15
CA PHE A 159 7.51 -18.85 13.74
C PHE A 159 7.54 -19.45 15.15
N THR A 160 7.13 -18.68 16.14
CA THR A 160 7.15 -19.12 17.56
C THR A 160 5.79 -19.55 18.08
N GLY A 161 4.75 -19.42 17.27
CA GLY A 161 3.38 -19.78 17.63
C GLY A 161 2.44 -18.57 17.60
N TYR A 162 1.18 -18.86 17.92
CA TYR A 162 0.15 -17.85 18.08
C TYR A 162 0.14 -17.37 19.54
N GLY A 163 -0.18 -16.08 19.74
CA GLY A 163 -0.31 -15.51 21.07
C GLY A 163 -1.53 -16.05 21.83
N PRO A 164 -1.63 -15.73 23.14
CA PRO A 164 -2.69 -16.22 23.99
C PRO A 164 -4.11 -15.84 23.57
N GLN A 165 -4.28 -14.95 22.61
CA GLN A 165 -5.57 -14.58 22.00
C GLN A 165 -5.86 -15.31 20.68
N GLY A 166 -5.19 -16.39 20.40
CA GLY A 166 -5.59 -17.45 19.48
C GLY A 166 -5.46 -17.20 17.97
N ASN A 167 -5.41 -15.97 17.47
CA ASN A 167 -5.52 -15.73 16.03
C ASN A 167 -4.49 -14.77 15.43
N LEU A 168 -3.45 -14.41 16.15
CA LEU A 168 -2.42 -13.51 15.63
C LEU A 168 -1.02 -14.10 15.87
N PRO A 169 -0.19 -14.25 14.81
CA PRO A 169 1.20 -14.72 14.95
C PRO A 169 1.96 -13.83 15.94
N GLN A 170 2.71 -14.48 16.81
CA GLN A 170 3.63 -13.82 17.75
C GLN A 170 4.94 -13.52 17.04
#